data_0fa3cca5e8a6c404b22e51b87fb85d58
#
_entry.id   0fa3cca5e8a6c404b22e51b87fb85d58
#
_cell.length_a   1.000
_cell.length_b   1.000
_cell.length_c   1.000
_cell.angle_alpha   90.00
_cell.angle_beta   90.00
_cell.angle_gamma   90.00
#
_symmetry.space_group_name_H-M   'P 1'
#
loop_
_entity.id
_entity.type
_entity.pdbx_description
1 polymer ?
#
loop_
_entity_poly.entity_id
_entity_poly.type
_entity_poly.pdbx_seq_one_letter_code
_entity_poly.pdbx_strand_id
1 'polypeptide(L)'
;MEINAPSVKPFSAEDKTVLKKLQFKSWFVLLRLYVPLFLFLVYIYTWRPGPGEVLRIRKSKITREEFDHSFPYLAIVFGGIFLIFAIKDFRRLILPFMREARMNTKYCHAFIARKYHDPIYDKYLLFYPEREDFYIEICAEDFNSIGNGEDMYLEVASVTGEVLYLKSPDRVFKDPEEFSFSDM
;
A
#
# COMPACT_ATOMS: atom_id res chain seq x y z
N MET A 1 -21.70 25.54 14.17
CA MET A 1 -21.82 24.10 13.93
C MET A 1 -20.80 23.43 14.83
N GLU A 2 -21.22 22.73 15.86
CA GLU A 2 -20.31 21.96 16.70
C GLU A 2 -19.83 20.76 15.84
N ILE A 3 -18.57 20.80 15.44
CA ILE A 3 -17.88 19.66 14.85
C ILE A 3 -17.76 18.66 15.99
N ASN A 4 -18.58 17.64 15.98
CA ASN A 4 -18.49 16.56 16.96
C ASN A 4 -17.09 15.95 16.89
N ALA A 5 -16.36 16.03 18.00
CA ALA A 5 -15.05 15.40 18.11
C ALA A 5 -15.15 13.92 17.72
N PRO A 6 -14.14 13.38 16.99
CA PRO A 6 -14.15 12.00 16.57
C PRO A 6 -14.32 11.04 17.74
N SER A 7 -15.29 10.14 17.64
CA SER A 7 -15.45 9.11 18.66
C SER A 7 -14.51 7.94 18.36
N VAL A 8 -13.83 7.44 19.40
CA VAL A 8 -12.91 6.30 19.27
C VAL A 8 -13.66 5.04 19.68
N LYS A 9 -13.62 4.01 18.81
CA LYS A 9 -14.24 2.71 19.07
C LYS A 9 -13.23 1.58 18.84
N PRO A 10 -13.39 0.42 19.51
CA PRO A 10 -12.61 -0.77 19.19
C PRO A 10 -13.04 -1.38 17.85
N PHE A 11 -12.14 -2.13 17.21
CA PHE A 11 -12.46 -2.86 15.99
C PHE A 11 -13.49 -3.97 16.23
N SER A 12 -14.42 -4.09 15.29
CA SER A 12 -15.31 -5.23 15.16
C SER A 12 -14.55 -6.46 14.59
N ALA A 13 -15.21 -7.62 14.55
CA ALA A 13 -14.67 -8.82 13.91
C ALA A 13 -14.52 -8.62 12.39
N GLU A 14 -15.46 -7.90 11.77
CA GLU A 14 -15.45 -7.56 10.34
C GLU A 14 -14.27 -6.63 10.01
N ASP A 15 -14.06 -5.57 10.79
CA ASP A 15 -12.93 -4.65 10.62
C ASP A 15 -11.59 -5.39 10.61
N LYS A 16 -11.42 -6.33 11.55
CA LYS A 16 -10.20 -7.14 11.65
C LYS A 16 -9.99 -8.03 10.42
N THR A 17 -11.08 -8.52 9.84
CA THR A 17 -11.02 -9.33 8.62
C THR A 17 -10.58 -8.49 7.43
N VAL A 18 -11.14 -7.29 7.28
CA VAL A 18 -10.77 -6.33 6.24
C VAL A 18 -9.29 -5.94 6.36
N LEU A 19 -8.85 -5.53 7.56
CA LEU A 19 -7.46 -5.17 7.79
C LEU A 19 -6.47 -6.30 7.51
N LYS A 20 -6.84 -7.56 7.82
CA LYS A 20 -6.03 -8.74 7.46
C LYS A 20 -5.92 -8.93 5.95
N LYS A 21 -7.01 -8.76 5.20
CA LYS A 21 -6.99 -8.83 3.72
C LYS A 21 -6.08 -7.76 3.13
N LEU A 22 -6.21 -6.50 3.59
CA LEU A 22 -5.36 -5.38 3.14
C LEU A 22 -3.89 -5.62 3.50
N GLN A 23 -3.60 -6.10 4.70
CA GLN A 23 -2.26 -6.49 5.10
C GLN A 23 -1.69 -7.59 4.19
N PHE A 24 -2.50 -8.61 3.85
CA PHE A 24 -2.07 -9.68 2.94
C PHE A 24 -1.79 -9.14 1.53
N LYS A 25 -2.63 -8.25 1.02
CA LYS A 25 -2.40 -7.55 -0.27
C LYS A 25 -1.06 -6.81 -0.25
N SER A 26 -0.75 -6.08 0.82
CA SER A 26 0.52 -5.38 0.98
C SER A 26 1.72 -6.33 1.02
N TRP A 27 1.61 -7.48 1.68
CA TRP A 27 2.63 -8.54 1.65
C TRP A 27 2.83 -9.08 0.22
N PHE A 28 1.74 -9.30 -0.52
CA PHE A 28 1.80 -9.78 -1.88
C PHE A 28 2.52 -8.80 -2.81
N VAL A 29 2.30 -7.50 -2.65
CA VAL A 29 3.01 -6.45 -3.40
C VAL A 29 4.51 -6.52 -3.12
N LEU A 30 4.92 -6.64 -1.85
CA LEU A 30 6.33 -6.80 -1.48
C LEU A 30 6.95 -8.05 -2.10
N LEU A 31 6.30 -9.20 -1.96
CA LEU A 31 6.79 -10.46 -2.52
C LEU A 31 6.93 -10.39 -4.04
N ARG A 32 5.92 -9.83 -4.73
CA ARG A 32 5.96 -9.68 -6.19
C ARG A 32 7.12 -8.81 -6.67
N LEU A 33 7.51 -7.81 -5.88
CA LEU A 33 8.62 -6.92 -6.22
C LEU A 33 9.97 -7.57 -5.90
N TYR A 34 10.11 -8.16 -4.71
CA TYR A 34 11.40 -8.55 -4.17
C TYR A 34 11.83 -9.98 -4.53
N VAL A 35 10.88 -10.90 -4.72
CA VAL A 35 11.21 -12.29 -5.12
C VAL A 35 11.87 -12.35 -6.50
N PRO A 36 11.33 -11.70 -7.56
CA PRO A 36 11.99 -11.70 -8.87
C PRO A 36 13.38 -11.08 -8.84
N LEU A 37 13.58 -10.04 -8.05
CA LEU A 37 14.87 -9.38 -7.94
C LEU A 37 15.90 -10.28 -7.23
N PHE A 38 15.48 -11.02 -6.20
CA PHE A 38 16.31 -12.02 -5.54
C PHE A 38 16.66 -13.16 -6.50
N LEU A 39 15.68 -13.69 -7.23
CA LEU A 39 15.89 -14.74 -8.23
C LEU A 39 16.83 -14.27 -9.35
N PHE A 40 16.77 -13.00 -9.72
CA PHE A 40 17.70 -12.42 -10.70
C PHE A 40 19.16 -12.44 -10.19
N LEU A 41 19.41 -12.12 -8.93
CA LEU A 41 20.76 -12.24 -8.34
C LEU A 41 21.24 -13.69 -8.34
N VAL A 42 20.36 -14.62 -7.97
CA VAL A 42 20.67 -16.06 -8.04
C VAL A 42 20.97 -16.48 -9.49
N TYR A 43 20.18 -16.01 -10.44
CA TYR A 43 20.38 -16.27 -11.87
C TYR A 43 21.74 -15.75 -12.36
N ILE A 44 22.17 -14.55 -11.99
CA ILE A 44 23.50 -14.02 -12.33
C ILE A 44 24.61 -14.96 -11.81
N TYR A 45 24.44 -15.51 -10.61
CA TYR A 45 25.40 -16.46 -10.05
C TYR A 45 25.52 -17.75 -10.89
N THR A 46 24.45 -18.18 -11.56
CA THR A 46 24.50 -19.36 -12.46
C THR A 46 25.40 -19.15 -13.70
N TRP A 47 25.72 -17.87 -14.02
CA TRP A 47 26.62 -17.53 -15.11
C TRP A 47 28.11 -17.66 -14.75
N ARG A 48 28.39 -18.15 -13.55
CA ARG A 48 29.76 -18.43 -13.10
C ARG A 48 30.47 -19.34 -14.12
N PRO A 49 31.63 -18.96 -14.66
CA PRO A 49 32.36 -19.78 -15.59
C PRO A 49 32.79 -21.11 -14.96
N GLY A 50 32.75 -22.19 -15.73
CA GLY A 50 33.30 -23.48 -15.33
C GLY A 50 34.82 -23.44 -15.15
N PRO A 51 35.41 -24.52 -14.59
CA PRO A 51 36.88 -24.63 -14.51
C PRO A 51 37.51 -24.55 -15.90
N GLY A 52 38.39 -23.58 -16.12
CA GLY A 52 39.03 -23.36 -17.42
C GLY A 52 38.17 -22.64 -18.48
N GLU A 53 36.92 -22.31 -18.16
CA GLU A 53 36.05 -21.53 -19.03
C GLU A 53 36.21 -20.03 -18.80
N VAL A 54 35.85 -19.26 -19.82
CA VAL A 54 35.87 -17.79 -19.77
C VAL A 54 34.52 -17.25 -20.19
N LEU A 55 33.90 -16.47 -19.28
CA LEU A 55 32.69 -15.73 -19.59
C LEU A 55 33.01 -14.53 -20.47
N ARG A 56 32.40 -14.46 -21.66
CA ARG A 56 32.56 -13.31 -22.57
C ARG A 56 31.39 -12.37 -22.45
N ILE A 57 31.64 -11.19 -21.90
CA ILE A 57 30.66 -10.10 -21.84
C ILE A 57 31.17 -8.96 -22.73
N ARG A 58 30.54 -8.78 -23.90
CA ARG A 58 30.97 -7.84 -24.93
C ARG A 58 32.43 -8.10 -25.34
N LYS A 59 33.34 -7.14 -25.01
CA LYS A 59 34.79 -7.22 -25.33
C LYS A 59 35.62 -7.76 -24.16
N SER A 60 35.02 -7.92 -22.97
CA SER A 60 35.73 -8.38 -21.78
C SER A 60 35.64 -9.89 -21.64
N LYS A 61 36.75 -10.50 -21.23
CA LYS A 61 36.85 -11.91 -20.86
C LYS A 61 36.99 -11.95 -19.35
N ILE A 62 36.09 -12.67 -18.67
CA ILE A 62 36.07 -12.79 -17.21
C ILE A 62 36.39 -14.25 -16.90
N THR A 63 37.47 -14.49 -16.20
CA THR A 63 37.85 -15.82 -15.70
C THR A 63 37.00 -16.17 -14.47
N ARG A 64 36.99 -17.46 -14.11
CA ARG A 64 36.34 -17.92 -12.91
C ARG A 64 36.84 -17.20 -11.65
N GLU A 65 38.17 -17.04 -11.55
CA GLU A 65 38.78 -16.35 -10.38
C GLU A 65 38.37 -14.89 -10.27
N GLU A 66 38.34 -14.17 -11.41
CA GLU A 66 37.87 -12.79 -11.46
C GLU A 66 36.40 -12.69 -11.13
N PHE A 67 35.57 -13.65 -11.57
CA PHE A 67 34.15 -13.70 -11.21
C PHE A 67 33.97 -13.93 -9.70
N ASP A 68 34.64 -14.94 -9.15
CA ASP A 68 34.57 -15.30 -7.72
C ASP A 68 35.09 -14.18 -6.82
N HIS A 69 36.02 -13.37 -7.32
CA HIS A 69 36.54 -12.22 -6.60
C HIS A 69 35.56 -11.02 -6.69
N SER A 70 34.98 -10.78 -7.84
CA SER A 70 34.15 -9.59 -8.10
C SER A 70 32.68 -9.75 -7.68
N PHE A 71 32.13 -10.95 -7.83
CA PHE A 71 30.72 -11.24 -7.54
C PHE A 71 30.30 -10.95 -6.11
N PRO A 72 31.07 -11.28 -5.06
CA PRO A 72 30.73 -10.95 -3.67
C PRO A 72 30.57 -9.45 -3.44
N TYR A 73 31.43 -8.62 -4.06
CA TYR A 73 31.32 -7.15 -3.94
C TYR A 73 30.06 -6.64 -4.61
N LEU A 74 29.75 -7.14 -5.81
CA LEU A 74 28.50 -6.80 -6.49
C LEU A 74 27.28 -7.24 -5.65
N ALA A 75 27.31 -8.47 -5.13
CA ALA A 75 26.22 -9.00 -4.30
C ALA A 75 26.03 -8.18 -3.00
N ILE A 76 27.12 -7.73 -2.37
CA ILE A 76 27.05 -6.87 -1.18
C ILE A 76 26.46 -5.51 -1.53
N VAL A 77 26.91 -4.88 -2.61
CA VAL A 77 26.42 -3.56 -3.03
C VAL A 77 24.93 -3.64 -3.42
N PHE A 78 24.58 -4.55 -4.33
CA PHE A 78 23.19 -4.70 -4.76
C PHE A 78 22.30 -5.23 -3.65
N GLY A 79 22.77 -6.20 -2.85
CA GLY A 79 22.05 -6.70 -1.69
C GLY A 79 21.84 -5.64 -0.60
N GLY A 80 22.84 -4.78 -0.38
CA GLY A 80 22.72 -3.66 0.54
C GLY A 80 21.68 -2.63 0.08
N ILE A 81 21.72 -2.22 -1.17
CA ILE A 81 20.72 -1.32 -1.77
C ILE A 81 19.33 -1.95 -1.67
N PHE A 82 19.20 -3.21 -2.07
CA PHE A 82 17.98 -3.99 -1.99
C PHE A 82 17.42 -4.03 -0.56
N LEU A 83 18.26 -4.30 0.44
CA LEU A 83 17.86 -4.37 1.84
C LEU A 83 17.34 -3.02 2.34
N ILE A 84 17.98 -1.92 1.95
CA ILE A 84 17.53 -0.55 2.31
C ILE A 84 16.11 -0.30 1.77
N PHE A 85 15.86 -0.61 0.50
CA PHE A 85 14.54 -0.44 -0.10
C PHE A 85 13.51 -1.39 0.52
N ALA A 86 13.87 -2.66 0.77
CA ALA A 86 12.99 -3.62 1.41
C ALA A 86 12.56 -3.18 2.81
N ILE A 87 13.51 -2.65 3.62
CA ILE A 87 13.21 -2.09 4.95
C ILE A 87 12.30 -0.87 4.83
N LYS A 88 12.57 0.03 3.88
CA LYS A 88 11.74 1.22 3.66
C LYS A 88 10.31 0.84 3.30
N ASP A 89 10.14 -0.08 2.34
CA ASP A 89 8.82 -0.52 1.89
C ASP A 89 8.08 -1.34 2.96
N PHE A 90 8.79 -2.19 3.72
CA PHE A 90 8.23 -2.86 4.87
C PHE A 90 7.69 -1.86 5.90
N ARG A 91 8.48 -0.82 6.21
CA ARG A 91 8.08 0.23 7.15
C ARG A 91 6.87 1.02 6.65
N ARG A 92 6.75 1.21 5.34
CA ARG A 92 5.65 1.96 4.73
C ARG A 92 4.38 1.11 4.59
N LEU A 93 4.51 -0.14 4.12
CA LEU A 93 3.38 -0.97 3.70
C LEU A 93 2.89 -1.94 4.80
N ILE A 94 3.77 -2.45 5.65
CA ILE A 94 3.41 -3.51 6.61
C ILE A 94 3.35 -2.99 8.05
N LEU A 95 4.31 -2.18 8.46
CA LEU A 95 4.42 -1.72 9.84
C LEU A 95 3.15 -0.97 10.33
N PRO A 96 2.46 -0.13 9.52
CA PRO A 96 1.22 0.50 9.95
C PRO A 96 0.14 -0.52 10.32
N PHE A 97 -0.06 -1.58 9.52
CA PHE A 97 -1.03 -2.63 9.84
C PHE A 97 -0.69 -3.39 11.12
N MET A 98 0.61 -3.64 11.38
CA MET A 98 1.03 -4.27 12.64
C MET A 98 0.76 -3.37 13.85
N ARG A 99 0.93 -2.06 13.71
CA ARG A 99 0.58 -1.08 14.75
C ARG A 99 -0.92 -1.00 14.95
N GLU A 100 -1.68 -0.98 13.86
CA GLU A 100 -3.14 -0.97 13.87
C GLU A 100 -3.69 -2.18 14.66
N ALA A 101 -3.17 -3.38 14.40
CA ALA A 101 -3.57 -4.58 15.10
C ALA A 101 -3.32 -4.51 16.63
N ARG A 102 -2.30 -3.74 17.07
CA ARG A 102 -2.01 -3.51 18.49
C ARG A 102 -2.91 -2.46 19.11
N MET A 103 -3.15 -1.35 18.39
CA MET A 103 -4.00 -0.24 18.87
C MET A 103 -5.45 -0.67 18.98
N ASN A 104 -5.92 -1.52 18.06
CA ASN A 104 -7.28 -2.06 18.02
C ASN A 104 -8.37 -0.98 18.11
N THR A 105 -8.13 0.18 17.47
CA THR A 105 -9.01 1.35 17.55
C THR A 105 -9.30 1.94 16.20
N LYS A 106 -10.53 2.45 16.02
CA LYS A 106 -10.97 3.20 14.85
C LYS A 106 -11.58 4.55 15.27
N TYR A 107 -11.43 5.53 14.40
CA TYR A 107 -12.10 6.81 14.51
C TYR A 107 -13.43 6.76 13.76
N CYS A 108 -14.46 7.29 14.39
CA CYS A 108 -15.79 7.41 13.81
C CYS A 108 -16.12 8.89 13.66
N HIS A 109 -16.46 9.30 12.47
CA HIS A 109 -16.74 10.68 12.11
C HIS A 109 -18.09 10.80 11.44
N ALA A 110 -18.84 11.84 11.80
CA ALA A 110 -19.98 12.31 11.03
C ALA A 110 -19.57 13.60 10.32
N PHE A 111 -19.79 13.69 9.03
CA PHE A 111 -19.41 14.83 8.22
C PHE A 111 -20.42 15.10 7.10
N ILE A 112 -20.35 16.31 6.55
CA ILE A 112 -21.18 16.70 5.42
C ILE A 112 -20.39 16.45 4.12
N ALA A 113 -20.97 15.68 3.22
CA ALA A 113 -20.34 15.31 1.96
C ALA A 113 -20.06 16.54 1.09
N ARG A 114 -18.81 16.71 0.69
CA ARG A 114 -18.38 17.62 -0.37
C ARG A 114 -17.80 16.82 -1.50
N LYS A 115 -18.48 16.87 -2.65
CA LYS A 115 -18.15 16.10 -3.83
C LYS A 115 -17.25 16.90 -4.76
N TYR A 116 -16.25 16.23 -5.32
CA TYR A 116 -15.41 16.78 -6.36
C TYR A 116 -15.10 15.72 -7.41
N HIS A 117 -15.27 16.07 -8.67
CA HIS A 117 -14.82 15.24 -9.80
C HIS A 117 -13.55 15.86 -10.38
N ASP A 118 -12.47 15.08 -10.39
CA ASP A 118 -11.23 15.46 -11.06
C ASP A 118 -11.28 15.03 -12.54
N PRO A 119 -11.47 15.98 -13.48
CA PRO A 119 -11.61 15.63 -14.89
C PRO A 119 -10.29 15.20 -15.54
N ILE A 120 -9.14 15.47 -14.92
CA ILE A 120 -7.82 15.12 -15.47
C ILE A 120 -7.53 13.64 -15.27
N TYR A 121 -7.87 13.12 -14.08
CA TYR A 121 -7.61 11.74 -13.70
C TYR A 121 -8.89 10.88 -13.70
N ASP A 122 -10.05 11.47 -14.06
CA ASP A 122 -11.37 10.85 -14.00
C ASP A 122 -11.68 10.21 -12.64
N LYS A 123 -11.37 10.95 -11.56
CA LYS A 123 -11.54 10.50 -10.20
C LYS A 123 -12.70 11.20 -9.52
N TYR A 124 -13.49 10.41 -8.80
CA TYR A 124 -14.62 10.88 -8.03
C TYR A 124 -14.26 10.87 -6.54
N LEU A 125 -14.23 12.06 -5.94
CA LEU A 125 -13.67 12.27 -4.61
C LEU A 125 -14.73 12.80 -3.65
N LEU A 126 -14.71 12.28 -2.42
CA LEU A 126 -15.41 12.85 -1.28
C LEU A 126 -14.39 13.50 -0.35
N PHE A 127 -14.58 14.77 -0.07
CA PHE A 127 -13.73 15.49 0.88
C PHE A 127 -14.24 15.34 2.30
N TYR A 128 -13.30 15.07 3.18
CA TYR A 128 -13.49 15.02 4.62
C TYR A 128 -13.12 16.38 5.24
N PRO A 129 -14.06 17.09 5.92
CA PRO A 129 -13.85 18.49 6.30
C PRO A 129 -12.75 18.76 7.33
N GLU A 130 -12.39 17.77 8.14
CA GLU A 130 -11.39 17.93 9.21
C GLU A 130 -9.93 17.84 8.73
N ARG A 131 -9.73 17.33 7.52
CA ARG A 131 -8.41 17.26 6.87
C ARG A 131 -8.57 17.62 5.41
N GLU A 132 -8.18 18.83 5.05
CA GLU A 132 -8.22 19.30 3.65
C GLU A 132 -7.42 18.42 2.69
N ASP A 133 -6.43 17.70 3.23
CA ASP A 133 -5.57 16.78 2.46
C ASP A 133 -6.12 15.34 2.38
N PHE A 134 -7.25 15.04 3.04
CA PHE A 134 -7.82 13.70 3.04
C PHE A 134 -9.07 13.66 2.19
N TYR A 135 -9.04 12.81 1.18
CA TYR A 135 -10.18 12.52 0.33
C TYR A 135 -10.38 11.01 0.21
N ILE A 136 -11.62 10.62 -0.04
CA ILE A 136 -12.02 9.24 -0.28
C ILE A 136 -12.39 9.14 -1.76
N GLU A 137 -11.67 8.28 -2.50
CA GLU A 137 -12.02 7.96 -3.88
C GLU A 137 -13.18 6.97 -3.87
N ILE A 138 -14.23 7.24 -4.65
CA ILE A 138 -15.43 6.40 -4.76
C ILE A 138 -15.72 6.12 -6.23
N CYS A 139 -16.53 5.10 -6.50
CA CYS A 139 -16.95 4.83 -7.88
C CYS A 139 -17.95 5.89 -8.40
N ALA A 140 -18.07 5.99 -9.72
CA ALA A 140 -18.98 6.95 -10.35
C ALA A 140 -20.45 6.77 -9.94
N GLU A 141 -20.89 5.53 -9.76
CA GLU A 141 -22.27 5.22 -9.36
C GLU A 141 -22.57 5.74 -7.96
N ASP A 142 -21.66 5.50 -7.01
CA ASP A 142 -21.79 5.98 -5.64
C ASP A 142 -21.68 7.49 -5.55
N PHE A 143 -20.76 8.10 -6.33
CA PHE A 143 -20.64 9.53 -6.43
C PHE A 143 -21.94 10.20 -6.89
N ASN A 144 -22.62 9.61 -7.87
CA ASN A 144 -23.88 10.14 -8.39
C ASN A 144 -25.05 9.93 -7.42
N SER A 145 -25.00 8.88 -6.60
CA SER A 145 -26.05 8.58 -5.61
C SER A 145 -25.98 9.45 -4.35
N ILE A 146 -24.77 9.92 -3.98
CA ILE A 146 -24.58 10.78 -2.81
C ILE A 146 -25.00 12.22 -3.14
N GLY A 147 -25.86 12.83 -2.32
CA GLY A 147 -26.23 14.24 -2.42
C GLY A 147 -25.09 15.17 -1.99
N ASN A 148 -24.92 16.30 -2.68
CA ASN A 148 -23.98 17.32 -2.20
C ASN A 148 -24.54 17.97 -0.92
N GLY A 149 -23.78 17.96 0.16
CA GLY A 149 -24.27 18.45 1.45
C GLY A 149 -25.00 17.39 2.29
N GLU A 150 -24.97 16.13 1.87
CA GLU A 150 -25.57 14.99 2.59
C GLU A 150 -24.74 14.62 3.84
N ASP A 151 -25.42 14.20 4.89
CA ASP A 151 -24.77 13.72 6.12
C ASP A 151 -24.17 12.35 5.88
N MET A 152 -22.87 12.23 6.10
CA MET A 152 -22.12 10.98 5.94
C MET A 152 -21.55 10.52 7.26
N TYR A 153 -21.43 9.19 7.41
CA TYR A 153 -20.77 8.57 8.54
C TYR A 153 -19.59 7.71 8.03
N LEU A 154 -18.43 7.95 8.61
CA LEU A 154 -17.15 7.34 8.22
C LEU A 154 -16.48 6.67 9.41
N GLU A 155 -15.97 5.47 9.22
CA GLU A 155 -15.08 4.80 10.16
C GLU A 155 -13.72 4.56 9.51
N VAL A 156 -12.67 5.01 10.19
CA VAL A 156 -11.29 4.96 9.68
C VAL A 156 -10.38 4.30 10.70
N ALA A 157 -9.51 3.43 10.25
CA ALA A 157 -8.47 2.84 11.07
C ALA A 157 -7.50 3.90 11.60
N SER A 158 -7.15 3.84 12.89
CA SER A 158 -6.49 4.95 13.60
C SER A 158 -5.06 5.23 13.15
N VAL A 159 -4.36 4.21 12.65
CA VAL A 159 -2.94 4.27 12.27
C VAL A 159 -2.76 4.27 10.75
N THR A 160 -3.46 3.38 10.07
CA THR A 160 -3.34 3.22 8.60
C THR A 160 -4.11 4.27 7.84
N GLY A 161 -5.17 4.83 8.43
CA GLY A 161 -6.10 5.72 7.73
C GLY A 161 -7.05 4.99 6.77
N GLU A 162 -7.05 3.64 6.79
CA GLU A 162 -7.91 2.85 5.92
C GLU A 162 -9.40 3.06 6.26
N VAL A 163 -10.20 3.26 5.22
CA VAL A 163 -11.65 3.37 5.36
C VAL A 163 -12.22 1.98 5.61
N LEU A 164 -12.83 1.81 6.78
CA LEU A 164 -13.44 0.55 7.21
C LEU A 164 -14.93 0.52 6.91
N TYR A 165 -15.56 1.68 6.96
CA TYR A 165 -16.98 1.81 6.76
C TYR A 165 -17.35 3.21 6.32
N LEU A 166 -18.20 3.32 5.33
CA LEU A 166 -18.78 4.58 4.88
C LEU A 166 -20.27 4.37 4.63
N LYS A 167 -21.10 5.25 5.16
CA LYS A 167 -22.55 5.23 4.88
C LYS A 167 -23.09 6.64 4.69
N SER A 168 -24.13 6.75 3.87
CA SER A 168 -25.09 7.83 3.84
C SER A 168 -26.35 7.45 4.63
N PRO A 169 -27.32 8.36 4.84
CA PRO A 169 -28.60 8.05 5.47
C PRO A 169 -29.34 6.89 4.78
N ASP A 170 -29.27 6.84 3.46
CA ASP A 170 -30.07 5.95 2.65
C ASP A 170 -29.28 4.71 2.15
N ARG A 171 -27.94 4.70 2.24
CA ARG A 171 -27.12 3.66 1.68
C ARG A 171 -25.88 3.36 2.52
N VAL A 172 -25.55 2.05 2.61
CA VAL A 172 -24.32 1.56 3.23
C VAL A 172 -23.36 1.13 2.11
N PHE A 173 -22.19 1.75 2.08
CA PHE A 173 -21.08 1.38 1.21
C PHE A 173 -20.24 0.32 1.96
N LYS A 174 -20.43 -0.95 1.63
CA LYS A 174 -19.87 -2.05 2.41
C LYS A 174 -18.47 -2.46 2.03
N ASP A 175 -18.02 -2.13 0.82
CA ASP A 175 -16.78 -2.72 0.33
C ASP A 175 -15.63 -1.72 0.31
N PRO A 176 -14.72 -1.80 1.30
CA PRO A 176 -13.49 -1.01 1.24
C PRO A 176 -12.57 -1.42 0.07
N GLU A 177 -12.85 -2.54 -0.62
CA GLU A 177 -12.13 -2.90 -1.84
C GLU A 177 -12.55 -2.00 -3.03
N GLU A 178 -13.76 -1.45 -3.02
CA GLU A 178 -14.20 -0.44 -3.99
C GLU A 178 -13.53 0.92 -3.75
N PHE A 179 -13.07 1.18 -2.53
CA PHE A 179 -12.27 2.34 -2.17
C PHE A 179 -10.76 2.02 -2.25
N SER A 180 -10.35 1.21 -3.22
CA SER A 180 -8.95 0.91 -3.41
C SER A 180 -8.22 2.21 -3.75
N PHE A 181 -7.21 2.52 -2.96
CA PHE A 181 -6.18 3.48 -3.35
C PHE A 181 -5.61 2.99 -4.69
N SER A 182 -6.19 3.46 -5.79
CA SER A 182 -5.61 3.25 -7.09
C SER A 182 -4.37 4.11 -7.18
N ASP A 183 -3.26 3.43 -7.25
CA ASP A 183 -2.00 3.88 -7.82
C ASP A 183 -1.46 5.26 -7.41
N MET A 184 -0.81 5.28 -6.22
CA MET A 184 0.36 6.14 -6.06
C MET A 184 1.64 5.35 -6.33
#